data_ec05969783429bc73f7f772cb38842c7
#
_entry.id   ec05969783429bc73f7f772cb38842c7
#
_cell.length_a   1.000
_cell.length_b   1.000
_cell.length_c   1.000
_cell.angle_alpha   90.00
_cell.angle_beta   90.00
_cell.angle_gamma   90.00
#
_symmetry.space_group_name_H-M   'P 1'
#
loop_
_entity.id
_entity.type
_entity.pdbx_description
1 polymer ?
#
loop_
_entity_poly.entity_id
_entity_poly.type
_entity_poly.pdbx_seq_one_letter_code
_entity_poly.pdbx_strand_id
1 'polypeptide(L)'
;VGVAEVAMTISGCVNTGKVVGHSFAGGIAGSVSMSNVQNCYSSATISCPLAYWVAGIVGWAEQSTVYNCYAIGSVEAEVGSSFLPGKSPICSELEKSTAADCYYVEALTGCKPLSEQAGVTAVTEEEMKAADMIAKLNANLSANAWGAGADGFPALLWEIDRTGSIESAGATAGIEIIKEGDRLVVVSATGERARLSVYDITGKAIVTAVVSDGDCVTVPGKGVCIVALVTDDGNCTTHKFLF
;
A
#
# COMPACT_ATOMS: atom_id res chain seq x y z
N VAL A 1 5.68 -0.21 11.98
CA VAL A 1 5.18 -0.23 13.39
C VAL A 1 6.21 -0.95 14.25
N GLY A 2 6.60 -0.38 15.41
CA GLY A 2 7.51 -1.05 16.35
C GLY A 2 6.78 -2.19 17.06
N VAL A 3 5.77 -1.85 17.84
CA VAL A 3 4.92 -2.78 18.59
C VAL A 3 3.45 -2.42 18.40
N ALA A 4 2.59 -3.43 18.25
CA ALA A 4 1.14 -3.28 18.25
C ALA A 4 0.55 -4.26 19.28
N GLU A 5 -0.23 -3.76 20.20
CA GLU A 5 -0.80 -4.52 21.31
C GLU A 5 -2.30 -4.28 21.46
N VAL A 6 -3.01 -5.36 21.78
CA VAL A 6 -4.42 -5.40 22.15
C VAL A 6 -5.40 -4.81 21.14
N ALA A 7 -6.08 -5.69 20.42
CA ALA A 7 -7.18 -5.39 19.49
C ALA A 7 -6.83 -4.39 18.35
N MET A 8 -5.56 -4.37 17.93
CA MET A 8 -5.13 -3.54 16.81
C MET A 8 -5.28 -4.30 15.49
N THR A 9 -5.54 -3.55 14.42
CA THR A 9 -5.46 -4.06 13.05
C THR A 9 -4.51 -3.19 12.25
N ILE A 10 -3.44 -3.80 11.75
CA ILE A 10 -2.52 -3.20 10.78
C ILE A 10 -2.94 -3.71 9.42
N SER A 11 -3.41 -2.83 8.55
CA SER A 11 -3.93 -3.23 7.23
C SER A 11 -3.51 -2.26 6.14
N GLY A 12 -3.32 -2.79 4.93
CA GLY A 12 -3.02 -1.99 3.75
C GLY A 12 -1.70 -1.21 3.85
N CYS A 13 -0.70 -1.79 4.51
CA CYS A 13 0.59 -1.13 4.72
C CYS A 13 1.66 -1.69 3.79
N VAL A 14 2.54 -0.81 3.35
CA VAL A 14 3.67 -1.11 2.47
C VAL A 14 4.95 -0.58 3.07
N ASN A 15 6.02 -1.35 2.95
CA ASN A 15 7.37 -0.88 3.25
C ASN A 15 8.32 -1.22 2.11
N THR A 16 8.90 -0.20 1.48
CA THR A 16 9.88 -0.32 0.40
C THR A 16 11.27 0.19 0.81
N GLY A 17 11.43 0.60 2.07
CA GLY A 17 12.63 1.22 2.59
C GLY A 17 13.62 0.25 3.22
N LYS A 18 14.32 0.70 4.26
CA LYS A 18 15.23 -0.10 5.07
C LYS A 18 14.79 -0.07 6.53
N VAL A 19 14.75 -1.22 7.16
CA VAL A 19 14.53 -1.36 8.59
C VAL A 19 15.80 -1.91 9.23
N VAL A 20 16.30 -1.22 10.24
CA VAL A 20 17.39 -1.70 11.08
C VAL A 20 16.85 -1.87 12.49
N GLY A 21 16.78 -3.09 12.96
CA GLY A 21 16.32 -3.44 14.30
C GLY A 21 17.43 -3.99 15.17
N HIS A 22 17.17 -4.09 16.48
CA HIS A 22 18.13 -4.65 17.43
C HIS A 22 17.72 -6.08 17.86
N SER A 23 16.44 -6.35 18.09
CA SER A 23 15.95 -7.65 18.54
C SER A 23 14.67 -8.11 17.84
N PHE A 24 13.69 -7.24 17.68
CA PHE A 24 12.45 -7.52 16.96
C PHE A 24 12.41 -6.64 15.73
N ALA A 25 12.53 -7.21 14.54
CA ALA A 25 12.49 -6.46 13.32
C ALA A 25 11.58 -7.12 12.30
N GLY A 26 10.63 -6.37 11.78
CA GLY A 26 9.76 -6.78 10.70
C GLY A 26 9.55 -5.65 9.71
N GLY A 27 9.31 -6.00 8.46
CA GLY A 27 9.04 -5.01 7.42
C GLY A 27 7.81 -4.17 7.72
N ILE A 28 6.81 -4.73 8.36
CA ILE A 28 5.57 -4.06 8.75
C ILE A 28 5.52 -3.81 10.25
N ALA A 29 5.81 -4.82 11.08
CA ALA A 29 5.82 -4.66 12.52
C ALA A 29 6.96 -5.45 13.17
N GLY A 30 7.60 -4.89 14.20
CA GLY A 30 8.59 -5.61 14.98
C GLY A 30 7.94 -6.71 15.83
N SER A 31 6.86 -6.37 16.53
CA SER A 31 6.07 -7.27 17.35
C SER A 31 4.59 -6.95 17.30
N VAL A 32 3.75 -7.99 17.35
CA VAL A 32 2.29 -7.85 17.47
C VAL A 32 1.76 -8.83 18.53
N SER A 33 0.88 -8.35 19.41
CA SER A 33 0.21 -9.15 20.42
C SER A 33 -1.29 -8.89 20.43
N MET A 34 -2.11 -9.96 20.44
CA MET A 34 -3.57 -9.93 20.39
C MET A 34 -4.12 -9.01 19.30
N SER A 35 -3.48 -9.05 18.11
CA SER A 35 -3.70 -8.08 17.04
C SER A 35 -3.64 -8.76 15.67
N ASN A 36 -4.06 -8.06 14.62
CA ASN A 36 -4.09 -8.59 13.26
C ASN A 36 -3.20 -7.77 12.31
N VAL A 37 -2.46 -8.45 11.44
CA VAL A 37 -1.74 -7.86 10.32
C VAL A 37 -2.30 -8.44 9.03
N GLN A 38 -2.78 -7.59 8.14
CA GLN A 38 -3.47 -8.04 6.93
C GLN A 38 -3.24 -7.14 5.74
N ASN A 39 -3.30 -7.72 4.54
CA ASN A 39 -3.19 -6.97 3.29
C ASN A 39 -1.97 -6.05 3.28
N CYS A 40 -0.81 -6.56 3.68
CA CYS A 40 0.42 -5.80 3.76
C CYS A 40 1.52 -6.45 2.95
N TYR A 41 2.44 -5.67 2.44
CA TYR A 41 3.64 -6.26 1.84
C TYR A 41 4.91 -5.48 2.16
N SER A 42 6.05 -6.15 2.01
CA SER A 42 7.36 -5.56 2.20
C SER A 42 8.33 -5.97 1.10
N SER A 43 8.88 -4.99 0.42
CA SER A 43 10.07 -5.09 -0.43
C SER A 43 11.31 -4.47 0.23
N ALA A 44 11.20 -4.14 1.51
CA ALA A 44 12.25 -3.51 2.29
C ALA A 44 13.43 -4.45 2.57
N THR A 45 14.62 -3.87 2.73
CA THR A 45 15.75 -4.57 3.35
C THR A 45 15.59 -4.52 4.87
N ILE A 46 15.47 -5.69 5.50
CA ILE A 46 15.36 -5.82 6.95
C ILE A 46 16.70 -6.32 7.48
N SER A 47 17.34 -5.56 8.34
CA SER A 47 18.63 -5.90 8.92
C SER A 47 18.59 -5.87 10.46
N CYS A 48 19.07 -6.94 11.09
CA CYS A 48 19.14 -7.03 12.53
C CYS A 48 20.44 -7.75 12.95
N PRO A 49 21.44 -7.03 13.45
CA PRO A 49 22.73 -7.61 13.82
C PRO A 49 22.65 -8.70 14.90
N LEU A 50 21.68 -8.63 15.80
CA LEU A 50 21.54 -9.59 16.91
C LEU A 50 20.59 -10.75 16.62
N ALA A 51 19.88 -10.75 15.49
CA ALA A 51 19.10 -11.88 14.95
C ALA A 51 18.13 -12.59 15.93
N TYR A 52 17.40 -11.84 16.77
CA TYR A 52 16.41 -12.49 17.63
C TYR A 52 15.16 -12.91 16.85
N TRP A 53 14.33 -11.99 16.46
CA TRP A 53 13.12 -12.24 15.67
C TRP A 53 13.06 -11.27 14.52
N VAL A 54 13.50 -11.73 13.36
CA VAL A 54 13.66 -10.89 12.16
C VAL A 54 12.84 -11.48 11.04
N ALA A 55 11.96 -10.69 10.46
CA ALA A 55 11.15 -11.18 9.35
C ALA A 55 10.79 -10.11 8.32
N GLY A 56 10.40 -10.56 7.13
CA GLY A 56 9.96 -9.68 6.06
C GLY A 56 8.68 -8.93 6.41
N ILE A 57 7.78 -9.49 7.22
CA ILE A 57 6.51 -8.86 7.61
C ILE A 57 6.47 -8.59 9.11
N VAL A 58 6.47 -9.60 9.97
CA VAL A 58 6.34 -9.45 11.43
C VAL A 58 7.47 -10.19 12.13
N GLY A 59 8.24 -9.52 12.99
CA GLY A 59 9.31 -10.16 13.74
C GLY A 59 8.76 -11.23 14.71
N TRP A 60 7.79 -10.88 15.54
CA TRP A 60 7.16 -11.77 16.51
C TRP A 60 5.68 -11.53 16.64
N ALA A 61 4.89 -12.60 16.63
CA ALA A 61 3.44 -12.54 16.78
C ALA A 61 2.97 -13.44 17.92
N GLU A 62 2.21 -12.88 18.86
CA GLU A 62 1.57 -13.57 19.96
C GLU A 62 0.06 -13.40 19.91
N GLN A 63 -0.68 -14.53 20.01
CA GLN A 63 -2.16 -14.54 19.99
C GLN A 63 -2.75 -13.66 18.88
N SER A 64 -2.12 -13.69 17.72
CA SER A 64 -2.36 -12.76 16.61
C SER A 64 -2.58 -13.50 15.30
N THR A 65 -3.06 -12.79 14.29
CA THR A 65 -3.15 -13.32 12.93
C THR A 65 -2.33 -12.49 11.95
N VAL A 66 -1.62 -13.16 11.05
CA VAL A 66 -0.93 -12.54 9.91
C VAL A 66 -1.51 -13.17 8.66
N TYR A 67 -2.26 -12.41 7.87
CA TYR A 67 -2.88 -13.00 6.71
C TYR A 67 -2.86 -12.08 5.48
N ASN A 68 -2.89 -12.72 4.32
CA ASN A 68 -2.93 -12.04 3.03
C ASN A 68 -1.82 -11.01 2.87
N CYS A 69 -0.59 -11.43 3.23
CA CYS A 69 0.62 -10.62 3.19
C CYS A 69 1.69 -11.26 2.31
N TYR A 70 2.57 -10.46 1.74
CA TYR A 70 3.73 -11.04 1.06
C TYR A 70 5.03 -10.27 1.30
N ALA A 71 6.18 -10.98 1.14
CA ALA A 71 7.51 -10.41 1.28
C ALA A 71 8.39 -10.75 0.07
N ILE A 72 9.04 -9.70 -0.46
CA ILE A 72 10.00 -9.76 -1.57
C ILE A 72 11.28 -8.96 -1.27
N GLY A 73 11.41 -8.40 -0.09
CA GLY A 73 12.61 -7.69 0.37
C GLY A 73 13.59 -8.60 1.08
N SER A 74 14.88 -8.26 1.08
CA SER A 74 15.91 -9.05 1.74
C SER A 74 15.77 -9.02 3.26
N VAL A 75 15.97 -10.19 3.89
CA VAL A 75 16.00 -10.33 5.35
C VAL A 75 17.42 -10.73 5.75
N GLU A 76 18.14 -9.80 6.36
CA GLU A 76 19.53 -9.93 6.75
C GLU A 76 19.64 -10.03 8.29
N ALA A 77 20.25 -11.10 8.76
CA ALA A 77 20.51 -11.27 10.16
C ALA A 77 21.85 -11.98 10.34
N GLU A 78 22.68 -11.47 11.22
CA GLU A 78 23.89 -12.17 11.62
C GLU A 78 23.50 -13.26 12.64
N VAL A 79 23.68 -14.52 12.24
CA VAL A 79 23.42 -15.66 13.12
C VAL A 79 24.54 -15.76 14.15
N GLY A 80 24.36 -15.06 15.27
CA GLY A 80 25.39 -14.95 16.32
C GLY A 80 25.43 -16.06 17.35
N SER A 81 24.36 -16.86 17.53
CA SER A 81 24.37 -18.00 18.46
C SER A 81 23.29 -19.02 18.15
N SER A 82 23.53 -20.26 18.55
CA SER A 82 22.62 -21.41 18.37
C SER A 82 21.33 -21.37 19.21
N PHE A 83 21.07 -20.29 19.92
CA PHE A 83 19.90 -20.12 20.80
C PHE A 83 18.86 -19.13 20.28
N LEU A 84 19.10 -18.50 19.12
CA LEU A 84 18.23 -17.44 18.63
C LEU A 84 17.46 -17.89 17.39
N PRO A 85 16.17 -17.57 17.29
CA PRO A 85 15.31 -18.10 16.22
C PRO A 85 15.75 -17.71 14.81
N GLY A 86 16.47 -16.62 14.62
CA GLY A 86 16.98 -16.24 13.29
C GLY A 86 15.95 -15.53 12.42
N LYS A 87 16.10 -15.64 11.11
CA LYS A 87 15.33 -14.87 10.10
C LYS A 87 14.25 -15.70 9.41
N SER A 88 13.13 -15.05 9.06
CA SER A 88 12.02 -15.66 8.33
C SER A 88 11.44 -14.68 7.29
N PRO A 89 10.86 -15.16 6.19
CA PRO A 89 10.29 -14.27 5.18
C PRO A 89 9.00 -13.57 5.63
N ILE A 90 8.14 -14.22 6.41
CA ILE A 90 6.85 -13.67 6.83
C ILE A 90 6.84 -13.34 8.32
N CYS A 91 6.96 -14.35 9.18
CA CYS A 91 6.99 -14.16 10.61
C CYS A 91 8.08 -15.05 11.22
N SER A 92 8.91 -14.51 12.10
CA SER A 92 9.98 -15.29 12.70
C SER A 92 9.44 -16.24 13.78
N GLU A 93 8.48 -15.79 14.59
CA GLU A 93 7.82 -16.60 15.61
C GLU A 93 6.31 -16.34 15.60
N LEU A 94 5.53 -17.43 15.66
CA LEU A 94 4.06 -17.44 15.73
C LEU A 94 3.61 -18.08 17.05
N GLU A 95 3.69 -17.36 18.16
CA GLU A 95 3.26 -17.86 19.47
C GLU A 95 1.73 -17.81 19.60
N LYS A 96 1.09 -18.99 19.61
CA LYS A 96 -0.39 -19.10 19.62
C LYS A 96 -1.07 -18.25 18.55
N SER A 97 -0.37 -18.05 17.45
CA SER A 97 -0.74 -17.20 16.33
C SER A 97 -0.88 -18.01 15.06
N THR A 98 -1.53 -17.44 14.05
CA THR A 98 -1.70 -18.09 12.76
C THR A 98 -1.22 -17.20 11.63
N ALA A 99 -0.63 -17.82 10.61
CA ALA A 99 -0.44 -17.20 9.31
C ALA A 99 -1.39 -17.85 8.29
N ALA A 100 -1.93 -17.09 7.37
CA ALA A 100 -2.79 -17.60 6.29
C ALA A 100 -2.63 -16.74 5.02
N ASP A 101 -2.68 -17.37 3.87
CA ASP A 101 -2.59 -16.73 2.55
C ASP A 101 -1.39 -15.77 2.45
N CYS A 102 -0.26 -16.16 3.03
CA CYS A 102 0.98 -15.40 3.01
C CYS A 102 1.96 -16.00 2.02
N TYR A 103 2.65 -15.13 1.26
CA TYR A 103 3.54 -15.54 0.19
C TYR A 103 4.91 -14.89 0.30
N TYR A 104 5.94 -15.56 -0.21
CA TYR A 104 7.27 -14.98 -0.30
C TYR A 104 8.06 -15.52 -1.48
N VAL A 105 9.02 -14.74 -1.96
CA VAL A 105 9.96 -15.16 -2.98
C VAL A 105 11.30 -15.44 -2.30
N GLU A 106 11.68 -16.71 -2.19
CA GLU A 106 12.89 -17.13 -1.47
C GLU A 106 14.16 -16.48 -2.04
N ALA A 107 14.26 -16.40 -3.37
CA ALA A 107 15.41 -15.80 -4.05
C ALA A 107 15.61 -14.31 -3.68
N LEU A 108 14.54 -13.59 -3.37
CA LEU A 108 14.58 -12.17 -3.00
C LEU A 108 14.72 -11.97 -1.49
N THR A 109 14.01 -12.76 -0.69
CA THR A 109 14.07 -12.67 0.79
C THR A 109 15.37 -13.23 1.37
N GLY A 110 16.03 -14.14 0.66
CA GLY A 110 17.25 -14.80 1.10
C GLY A 110 17.06 -15.69 2.32
N CYS A 111 15.83 -16.15 2.59
CA CYS A 111 15.53 -17.03 3.71
C CYS A 111 14.24 -17.83 3.49
N LYS A 112 14.11 -18.87 4.31
CA LYS A 112 12.90 -19.70 4.48
C LYS A 112 12.32 -19.51 5.88
N PRO A 113 11.07 -19.89 6.15
CA PRO A 113 10.55 -19.98 7.50
C PRO A 113 11.44 -20.88 8.38
N LEU A 114 11.62 -20.50 9.63
CA LEU A 114 12.44 -21.25 10.60
C LEU A 114 11.83 -22.62 10.95
N SER A 115 10.52 -22.70 10.90
CA SER A 115 9.73 -23.91 11.06
C SER A 115 8.64 -23.90 10.00
N GLU A 116 8.02 -25.04 9.75
CA GLU A 116 6.86 -25.10 8.87
C GLU A 116 5.75 -24.22 9.43
N GLN A 117 5.35 -23.23 8.66
CA GLN A 117 4.26 -22.30 8.99
C GLN A 117 3.10 -22.57 8.04
N ALA A 118 2.04 -23.17 8.54
CA ALA A 118 0.82 -23.35 7.77
C ALA A 118 0.32 -21.99 7.25
N GLY A 119 -0.02 -21.92 5.95
CA GLY A 119 -0.46 -20.68 5.32
C GLY A 119 0.65 -19.72 4.87
N VAL A 120 1.92 -20.14 4.94
CA VAL A 120 3.08 -19.42 4.37
C VAL A 120 3.63 -20.22 3.20
N THR A 121 3.58 -19.67 2.00
CA THR A 121 3.91 -20.37 0.75
C THR A 121 5.06 -19.69 0.02
N ALA A 122 6.10 -20.47 -0.30
CA ALA A 122 7.14 -20.03 -1.22
C ALA A 122 6.61 -20.03 -2.66
N VAL A 123 6.91 -18.98 -3.40
CA VAL A 123 6.60 -18.87 -4.83
C VAL A 123 7.81 -18.35 -5.59
N THR A 124 7.84 -18.58 -6.90
CA THR A 124 8.85 -17.95 -7.76
C THR A 124 8.52 -16.50 -8.02
N GLU A 125 9.47 -15.75 -8.54
CA GLU A 125 9.23 -14.36 -8.91
C GLU A 125 8.17 -14.23 -10.02
N GLU A 126 8.18 -15.15 -10.97
CA GLU A 126 7.21 -15.23 -12.07
C GLU A 126 5.80 -15.53 -11.53
N GLU A 127 5.67 -16.46 -10.59
CA GLU A 127 4.39 -16.76 -9.94
C GLU A 127 3.87 -15.58 -9.11
N MET A 128 4.77 -14.87 -8.42
CA MET A 128 4.40 -13.68 -7.66
C MET A 128 3.89 -12.56 -8.58
N LYS A 129 4.44 -12.42 -9.78
CA LYS A 129 4.02 -11.42 -10.78
C LYS A 129 2.83 -11.84 -11.64
N ALA A 130 2.39 -13.07 -11.53
CA ALA A 130 1.28 -13.56 -12.33
C ALA A 130 -0.07 -12.96 -11.88
N ALA A 131 -0.99 -12.78 -12.82
CA ALA A 131 -2.35 -12.31 -12.52
C ALA A 131 -3.10 -13.19 -11.50
N ASP A 132 -2.78 -14.49 -11.47
CA ASP A 132 -3.27 -15.45 -10.48
C ASP A 132 -2.92 -15.07 -9.04
N MET A 133 -1.76 -14.46 -8.79
CA MET A 133 -1.39 -14.02 -7.46
C MET A 133 -2.29 -12.89 -6.97
N ILE A 134 -2.60 -11.93 -7.84
CA ILE A 134 -3.56 -10.86 -7.52
C ILE A 134 -4.95 -11.46 -7.21
N ALA A 135 -5.38 -12.45 -7.99
CA ALA A 135 -6.64 -13.14 -7.74
C ALA A 135 -6.64 -13.87 -6.38
N LYS A 136 -5.54 -14.56 -6.03
CA LYS A 136 -5.38 -15.21 -4.72
C LYS A 136 -5.42 -14.21 -3.56
N LEU A 137 -4.70 -13.10 -3.68
CA LEU A 137 -4.67 -12.04 -2.66
C LEU A 137 -6.03 -11.34 -2.48
N ASN A 138 -6.89 -11.35 -3.50
CA ASN A 138 -8.24 -10.78 -3.42
C ASN A 138 -9.35 -11.80 -3.07
N ALA A 139 -9.07 -13.11 -3.13
CA ALA A 139 -10.09 -14.16 -3.10
C ALA A 139 -11.01 -14.15 -1.87
N ASN A 140 -10.46 -13.81 -0.70
CA ASN A 140 -11.18 -13.83 0.58
C ASN A 140 -11.53 -12.41 1.10
N LEU A 141 -11.45 -11.40 0.25
CA LEU A 141 -11.75 -10.02 0.61
C LEU A 141 -13.17 -9.64 0.19
N SER A 142 -13.84 -8.84 0.99
CA SER A 142 -15.17 -8.28 0.66
C SER A 142 -15.09 -7.22 -0.45
N ALA A 143 -13.93 -6.61 -0.63
CA ALA A 143 -13.62 -5.70 -1.73
C ALA A 143 -12.15 -5.90 -2.11
N ASN A 144 -11.83 -5.78 -3.39
CA ASN A 144 -10.46 -5.92 -3.85
C ASN A 144 -9.54 -4.88 -3.18
N ALA A 145 -8.38 -5.34 -2.73
CA ALA A 145 -7.34 -4.49 -2.16
C ALA A 145 -6.08 -4.47 -3.04
N TRP A 146 -5.93 -5.44 -3.94
CA TRP A 146 -4.73 -5.68 -4.73
C TRP A 146 -4.97 -5.52 -6.22
N GLY A 147 -3.99 -4.99 -6.93
CA GLY A 147 -3.94 -4.86 -8.37
C GLY A 147 -2.52 -5.06 -8.90
N ALA A 148 -2.32 -4.89 -10.21
CA ALA A 148 -1.01 -5.01 -10.83
C ALA A 148 -0.17 -3.75 -10.59
N GLY A 149 0.97 -3.90 -9.92
CA GLY A 149 1.95 -2.83 -9.77
C GLY A 149 2.75 -2.58 -11.03
N ALA A 150 3.41 -1.43 -11.10
CA ALA A 150 4.21 -1.02 -12.25
C ALA A 150 5.44 -1.91 -12.51
N ASP A 151 5.96 -2.56 -11.48
CA ASP A 151 7.08 -3.50 -11.53
C ASP A 151 6.64 -4.95 -11.77
N GLY A 152 5.33 -5.18 -11.94
CA GLY A 152 4.69 -6.46 -12.16
C GLY A 152 4.34 -7.22 -10.88
N PHE A 153 4.81 -6.80 -9.70
CA PHE A 153 4.37 -7.38 -8.43
C PHE A 153 2.96 -6.90 -8.06
N PRO A 154 2.19 -7.65 -7.25
CA PRO A 154 0.95 -7.14 -6.69
C PRO A 154 1.20 -5.85 -5.89
N ALA A 155 0.39 -4.83 -6.10
CA ALA A 155 0.42 -3.59 -5.34
C ALA A 155 -0.96 -3.30 -4.74
N LEU A 156 -1.00 -2.56 -3.67
CA LEU A 156 -2.27 -2.15 -3.10
C LEU A 156 -2.95 -1.11 -4.00
N LEU A 157 -4.26 -1.20 -4.16
CA LEU A 157 -5.00 -0.31 -5.06
C LEU A 157 -4.75 1.17 -4.76
N TRP A 158 -4.61 1.54 -3.50
CA TRP A 158 -4.29 2.92 -3.12
C TRP A 158 -2.91 3.40 -3.60
N GLU A 159 -1.94 2.47 -3.86
CA GLU A 159 -0.65 2.81 -4.47
C GLU A 159 -0.81 3.01 -5.96
N ILE A 160 -1.55 2.10 -6.62
CA ILE A 160 -1.81 2.14 -8.06
C ILE A 160 -2.54 3.42 -8.42
N ASP A 161 -3.57 3.77 -7.65
CA ASP A 161 -4.31 5.02 -7.80
C ASP A 161 -3.43 6.27 -7.60
N ARG A 162 -2.32 6.15 -6.84
CA ARG A 162 -1.36 7.24 -6.64
C ARG A 162 -0.29 7.32 -7.72
N THR A 163 0.08 6.20 -8.34
CA THR A 163 1.05 6.13 -9.44
C THR A 163 0.39 6.31 -10.78
N GLY A 164 -0.90 6.04 -10.86
CA GLY A 164 -1.70 6.52 -11.97
C GLY A 164 -1.52 8.03 -12.01
N SER A 165 -0.79 8.56 -13.01
CA SER A 165 -1.04 9.90 -13.46
C SER A 165 -2.55 10.06 -13.41
N ILE A 166 -3.03 11.19 -12.96
CA ILE A 166 -4.45 11.53 -13.00
C ILE A 166 -4.83 11.62 -14.48
N GLU A 167 -4.89 10.47 -15.13
CA GLU A 167 -5.55 10.25 -16.38
C GLU A 167 -6.94 9.76 -16.01
N SER A 168 -7.86 10.74 -16.04
CA SER A 168 -9.31 10.55 -16.04
C SER A 168 -9.85 9.46 -15.12
N ALA A 169 -9.96 9.73 -13.83
CA ALA A 169 -10.98 9.10 -13.02
C ALA A 169 -12.34 9.61 -13.52
N GLY A 170 -13.00 8.80 -14.35
CA GLY A 170 -14.37 8.98 -14.75
C GLY A 170 -14.64 10.31 -15.48
N ALA A 171 -14.61 10.32 -16.81
CA ALA A 171 -15.29 11.34 -17.59
C ALA A 171 -16.76 11.38 -17.14
N THR A 172 -17.10 12.26 -16.22
CA THR A 172 -18.49 12.61 -15.99
C THR A 172 -18.88 13.53 -17.12
N ALA A 173 -19.66 13.01 -18.05
CA ALA A 173 -20.31 13.80 -19.11
C ALA A 173 -19.36 14.68 -19.95
N GLY A 174 -18.19 14.18 -20.33
CA GLY A 174 -17.36 14.89 -21.34
C GLY A 174 -16.58 16.10 -20.83
N ILE A 175 -16.43 16.29 -19.53
CA ILE A 175 -15.55 17.33 -18.96
C ILE A 175 -14.33 16.67 -18.33
N GLU A 176 -13.15 17.13 -18.74
CA GLU A 176 -11.85 16.69 -18.25
C GLU A 176 -11.10 17.86 -17.61
N ILE A 177 -10.28 17.58 -16.59
CA ILE A 177 -9.39 18.57 -15.97
C ILE A 177 -7.96 18.16 -16.21
N ILE A 178 -7.19 19.04 -16.84
CA ILE A 178 -5.76 18.84 -17.07
C ILE A 178 -4.98 19.80 -16.17
N LYS A 179 -3.97 19.29 -15.47
CA LYS A 179 -3.08 20.13 -14.68
C LYS A 179 -1.88 20.57 -15.50
N GLU A 180 -1.68 21.88 -15.58
CA GLU A 180 -0.53 22.53 -16.23
C GLU A 180 0.19 23.45 -15.23
N GLY A 181 1.24 22.94 -14.59
CA GLY A 181 1.97 23.71 -13.58
C GLY A 181 1.10 24.04 -12.35
N ASP A 182 0.82 25.31 -12.13
CA ASP A 182 -0.06 25.85 -11.08
C ASP A 182 -1.50 26.09 -11.54
N ARG A 183 -1.86 25.63 -12.73
CA ARG A 183 -3.17 25.84 -13.34
C ARG A 183 -3.89 24.52 -13.58
N LEU A 184 -5.21 24.63 -13.54
CA LEU A 184 -6.15 23.61 -14.01
C LEU A 184 -6.79 24.09 -15.29
N VAL A 185 -6.66 23.33 -16.36
CA VAL A 185 -7.31 23.59 -17.65
C VAL A 185 -8.53 22.68 -17.75
N VAL A 186 -9.66 23.25 -18.09
CA VAL A 186 -10.90 22.51 -18.27
C VAL A 186 -11.08 22.22 -19.76
N VAL A 187 -11.29 20.94 -20.08
CA VAL A 187 -11.59 20.49 -21.45
C VAL A 187 -12.97 19.87 -21.45
N SER A 188 -13.89 20.41 -22.22
CA SER A 188 -15.26 19.91 -22.34
C SER A 188 -15.60 19.58 -23.78
N ALA A 189 -15.81 18.31 -24.08
CA ALA A 189 -16.22 17.85 -25.40
C ALA A 189 -17.66 18.28 -25.76
N THR A 190 -18.48 18.60 -24.76
CA THR A 190 -19.91 18.96 -24.93
C THR A 190 -20.18 20.43 -24.78
N GLY A 191 -19.17 21.25 -24.38
CA GLY A 191 -19.36 22.68 -24.07
C GLY A 191 -20.17 22.91 -22.79
N GLU A 192 -20.39 21.90 -22.00
CA GLU A 192 -21.13 21.95 -20.76
C GLU A 192 -20.39 22.79 -19.70
N ARG A 193 -21.15 23.48 -18.86
CA ARG A 193 -20.61 24.23 -17.73
C ARG A 193 -20.55 23.40 -16.47
N ALA A 194 -19.56 23.69 -15.66
CA ALA A 194 -19.43 23.06 -14.35
C ALA A 194 -18.99 24.08 -13.29
N ARG A 195 -19.31 23.81 -12.04
CA ARG A 195 -18.71 24.49 -10.90
C ARG A 195 -17.46 23.70 -10.46
N LEU A 196 -16.30 24.32 -10.59
CA LEU A 196 -15.04 23.81 -10.13
C LEU A 196 -14.76 24.39 -8.72
N SER A 197 -14.48 23.52 -7.75
CA SER A 197 -14.09 23.91 -6.40
C SER A 197 -12.80 23.18 -6.02
N VAL A 198 -11.82 23.91 -5.54
CA VAL A 198 -10.53 23.37 -5.08
C VAL A 198 -10.46 23.50 -3.57
N TYR A 199 -10.14 22.41 -2.91
CA TYR A 199 -10.03 22.33 -1.45
C TYR A 199 -8.61 21.90 -1.04
N ASP A 200 -8.13 22.40 0.08
CA ASP A 200 -6.93 21.88 0.72
C ASP A 200 -7.23 20.56 1.47
N ILE A 201 -6.20 19.96 2.04
CA ILE A 201 -6.32 18.71 2.80
C ILE A 201 -7.17 18.83 4.07
N THR A 202 -7.49 20.04 4.53
CA THR A 202 -8.35 20.30 5.68
C THR A 202 -9.81 20.45 5.28
N GLY A 203 -10.12 20.43 3.98
CA GLY A 203 -11.46 20.65 3.43
C GLY A 203 -11.82 22.13 3.26
N LYS A 204 -10.87 23.05 3.45
CA LYS A 204 -11.08 24.47 3.22
C LYS A 204 -11.03 24.78 1.74
N ALA A 205 -12.05 25.47 1.22
CA ALA A 205 -12.06 25.92 -0.17
C ALA A 205 -10.97 26.97 -0.42
N ILE A 206 -10.14 26.71 -1.42
CA ILE A 206 -9.07 27.60 -1.90
C ILE A 206 -9.58 28.46 -3.05
N VAL A 207 -10.24 27.80 -4.02
CA VAL A 207 -10.79 28.42 -5.24
C VAL A 207 -12.15 27.81 -5.52
N THR A 208 -13.09 28.65 -5.99
CA THR A 208 -14.35 28.20 -6.58
C THR A 208 -14.65 29.07 -7.80
N ALA A 209 -14.91 28.44 -8.94
CA ALA A 209 -15.21 29.10 -10.19
C ALA A 209 -16.29 28.33 -10.97
N VAL A 210 -17.04 29.02 -11.80
CA VAL A 210 -17.82 28.37 -12.85
C VAL A 210 -16.94 28.34 -14.11
N VAL A 211 -16.79 27.16 -14.68
CA VAL A 211 -15.85 26.90 -15.78
C VAL A 211 -16.56 26.29 -16.97
N SER A 212 -15.99 26.53 -18.13
CA SER A 212 -16.40 26.01 -19.43
C SER A 212 -15.18 25.46 -20.16
N ASP A 213 -15.38 24.93 -21.35
CA ASP A 213 -14.30 24.47 -22.22
C ASP A 213 -13.24 25.55 -22.45
N GLY A 214 -11.97 25.17 -22.29
CA GLY A 214 -10.80 26.06 -22.43
C GLY A 214 -10.51 26.97 -21.24
N ASP A 215 -11.36 27.00 -20.21
CA ASP A 215 -11.11 27.85 -19.04
C ASP A 215 -9.92 27.36 -18.25
N CYS A 216 -9.14 28.30 -17.69
CA CYS A 216 -7.98 28.04 -16.86
C CYS A 216 -8.18 28.61 -15.45
N VAL A 217 -8.00 27.79 -14.45
CA VAL A 217 -8.08 28.18 -13.03
C VAL A 217 -6.73 28.05 -12.37
N THR A 218 -6.16 29.15 -11.90
CA THR A 218 -4.91 29.14 -11.12
C THR A 218 -5.19 28.71 -9.68
N VAL A 219 -4.44 27.74 -9.19
CA VAL A 219 -4.55 27.25 -7.83
C VAL A 219 -3.42 27.86 -6.99
N PRO A 220 -3.72 28.80 -6.07
CA PRO A 220 -2.71 29.40 -5.23
C PRO A 220 -2.24 28.41 -4.16
N GLY A 221 -0.93 28.23 -4.02
CA GLY A 221 -0.33 27.40 -2.98
C GLY A 221 0.40 26.17 -3.54
N LYS A 222 0.96 25.40 -2.62
CA LYS A 222 1.66 24.14 -2.91
C LYS A 222 1.09 23.05 -1.99
N GLY A 223 1.08 21.83 -2.49
CA GLY A 223 0.63 20.67 -1.74
C GLY A 223 -0.53 19.95 -2.40
N VAL A 224 -1.13 19.03 -1.67
CA VAL A 224 -2.24 18.21 -2.16
C VAL A 224 -3.54 19.00 -2.09
N CYS A 225 -4.24 19.07 -3.21
CA CYS A 225 -5.57 19.67 -3.30
C CYS A 225 -6.59 18.65 -3.83
N ILE A 226 -7.82 18.79 -3.38
CA ILE A 226 -8.97 18.04 -3.92
C ILE A 226 -9.76 19.01 -4.79
N VAL A 227 -9.98 18.62 -6.03
CA VAL A 227 -10.76 19.39 -7.00
C VAL A 227 -12.10 18.69 -7.19
N ALA A 228 -13.19 19.37 -6.92
CA ALA A 228 -14.54 18.89 -7.17
C ALA A 228 -15.13 19.65 -8.38
N LEU A 229 -15.69 18.90 -9.30
CA LEU A 229 -16.48 19.41 -10.43
C LEU A 229 -17.94 19.01 -10.22
N VAL A 230 -18.83 19.97 -10.33
CA VAL A 230 -20.27 19.74 -10.29
C VAL A 230 -20.89 20.35 -11.54
N THR A 231 -21.45 19.52 -12.39
CA THR A 231 -22.16 19.94 -13.62
C THR A 231 -23.55 20.49 -13.31
N ASP A 232 -24.17 21.16 -14.26
CA ASP A 232 -25.49 21.78 -14.07
C ASP A 232 -26.62 20.74 -13.85
N ASP A 233 -26.42 19.50 -14.32
CA ASP A 233 -27.31 18.36 -14.08
C ASP A 233 -27.09 17.69 -12.71
N GLY A 234 -26.16 18.21 -11.89
CA GLY A 234 -25.88 17.74 -10.53
C GLY A 234 -24.89 16.57 -10.42
N ASN A 235 -24.30 16.12 -11.53
CA ASN A 235 -23.22 15.14 -11.47
C ASN A 235 -21.98 15.75 -10.81
N CYS A 236 -21.36 14.98 -9.87
CA CYS A 236 -20.19 15.42 -9.14
C CYS A 236 -19.02 14.47 -9.39
N THR A 237 -17.88 15.01 -9.77
CA THR A 237 -16.60 14.28 -9.81
C THR A 237 -15.57 14.96 -8.93
N THR A 238 -14.67 14.16 -8.38
CA THR A 238 -13.57 14.67 -7.56
C THR A 238 -12.24 14.15 -8.06
N HIS A 239 -11.25 15.03 -8.12
CA HIS A 239 -9.89 14.71 -8.52
C HIS A 239 -8.91 15.19 -7.46
N LYS A 240 -7.79 14.51 -7.33
CA LYS A 240 -6.72 14.88 -6.40
C LYS A 240 -5.51 15.32 -7.20
N PHE A 241 -5.01 16.51 -6.93
CA PHE A 241 -3.82 17.07 -7.57
C PHE A 241 -2.77 17.44 -6.54
N LEU A 242 -1.49 17.39 -6.94
CA LEU A 242 -0.36 17.92 -6.20
C LEU A 242 0.14 19.18 -6.93
N PHE A 243 0.13 20.31 -6.24
CA PHE A 243 0.62 21.60 -6.73
C PHE A 243 1.94 21.99 -6.09
#